data_127af1cf988470911bcc31f4fdea6d61
#
_entry.id   127af1cf988470911bcc31f4fdea6d61
#
_cell.length_a   1.000
_cell.length_b   1.000
_cell.length_c   1.000
_cell.angle_alpha   90.00
_cell.angle_beta   90.00
_cell.angle_gamma   90.00
#
_symmetry.space_group_name_H-M   'P 1'
#
loop_
_entity.id
_entity.type
_entity.pdbx_description
1 polymer ?
#
loop_
_entity_poly.entity_id
_entity_poly.type
_entity_poly.pdbx_seq_one_letter_code
_entity_poly.pdbx_strand_id
1 'polypeptide(L)'
;MMEGTNIVIRDPDEAMLTFDDCNALELALQMKDKMSDDIHITTLSMGNDKTEEILRESLALGVDRAVLLNDERVRGSDTTATAYTLAAVIKSLGDFDVVLTGHASMDGRTGHVGPMLAEYLGLPYLTNVSWFEKDDSGRLSVTKDLGQVLQTVEMKAPAVLSNLKHKYSLRVMSIAGIRAAMKMNIDRLTLDDLDMDMSRTGLDAAKVRVAEIMPSKKTRLQIQMFFDQYKDGDFDPILNEIQKIK
;
A
#
# COMPACT_ATOMS: atom_id res chain seq x y z
N MET A 1 -12.81 15.32 12.43
CA MET A 1 -12.76 16.17 11.23
C MET A 1 -12.23 17.54 11.62
N MET A 2 -11.45 18.18 10.76
CA MET A 2 -11.10 19.59 10.97
C MET A 2 -12.35 20.42 10.74
N GLU A 3 -12.64 21.33 11.66
CA GLU A 3 -13.82 22.21 11.62
C GLU A 3 -13.83 23.01 10.31
N GLY A 4 -14.92 22.96 9.56
CA GLY A 4 -15.05 23.63 8.26
C GLY A 4 -14.45 22.92 7.04
N THR A 5 -13.86 21.73 7.22
CA THR A 5 -13.36 20.90 6.12
C THR A 5 -13.85 19.47 6.30
N ASN A 6 -14.18 18.78 5.20
CA ASN A 6 -14.53 17.35 5.24
C ASN A 6 -13.27 16.46 5.19
N ILE A 7 -12.15 16.94 5.75
CA ILE A 7 -10.90 16.18 5.84
C ILE A 7 -10.96 15.27 7.06
N VAL A 8 -10.74 13.99 6.85
CA VAL A 8 -10.62 13.01 7.93
C VAL A 8 -9.38 13.35 8.76
N ILE A 9 -9.57 13.57 10.07
CA ILE A 9 -8.45 13.63 11.00
C ILE A 9 -8.01 12.19 11.20
N ARG A 10 -6.81 11.87 10.78
CA ARG A 10 -6.14 10.62 11.12
C ARG A 10 -5.50 10.78 12.47
N ASP A 11 -5.75 9.83 13.38
CA ASP A 11 -5.00 9.78 14.63
C ASP A 11 -3.55 9.43 14.29
N PRO A 12 -2.60 10.33 14.57
CA PRO A 12 -1.21 10.05 14.27
C PRO A 12 -0.66 8.88 15.11
N ASP A 13 -1.27 8.54 16.23
CA ASP A 13 -0.85 7.43 17.09
C ASP A 13 -1.34 6.07 16.55
N GLU A 14 -2.20 6.05 15.53
CA GLU A 14 -2.70 4.85 14.85
C GLU A 14 -2.06 4.62 13.47
N ALA A 15 -0.97 5.31 13.13
CA ALA A 15 -0.27 5.08 11.87
C ALA A 15 0.37 3.68 11.86
N MET A 16 0.12 2.90 10.81
CA MET A 16 0.65 1.55 10.65
C MET A 16 0.85 1.21 9.17
N LEU A 17 1.75 0.26 8.89
CA LEU A 17 1.83 -0.36 7.57
C LEU A 17 0.50 -1.03 7.23
N THR A 18 -0.04 -0.74 6.06
CA THR A 18 -1.28 -1.40 5.62
C THR A 18 -1.01 -2.87 5.30
N PHE A 19 -2.01 -3.73 5.43
CA PHE A 19 -1.85 -5.15 5.10
C PHE A 19 -1.41 -5.38 3.66
N ASP A 20 -1.90 -4.56 2.73
CA ASP A 20 -1.56 -4.68 1.33
C ASP A 20 -0.12 -4.20 1.06
N ASP A 21 0.37 -3.17 1.76
CA ASP A 21 1.76 -2.73 1.67
C ASP A 21 2.71 -3.71 2.37
N CYS A 22 2.30 -4.32 3.49
CA CYS A 22 3.03 -5.42 4.11
C CYS A 22 3.27 -6.59 3.14
N ASN A 23 2.25 -6.94 2.34
CA ASN A 23 2.38 -7.96 1.30
C ASN A 23 3.39 -7.56 0.22
N ALA A 24 3.33 -6.31 -0.25
CA ALA A 24 4.25 -5.79 -1.26
C ALA A 24 5.69 -5.78 -0.73
N LEU A 25 5.89 -5.32 0.49
CA LEU A 25 7.19 -5.27 1.15
C LEU A 25 7.78 -6.67 1.32
N GLU A 26 6.99 -7.64 1.81
CA GLU A 26 7.46 -9.01 1.98
C GLU A 26 7.82 -9.67 0.64
N LEU A 27 7.04 -9.42 -0.42
CA LEU A 27 7.39 -9.88 -1.77
C LEU A 27 8.77 -9.35 -2.20
N ALA A 28 9.02 -8.05 -2.03
CA ALA A 28 10.31 -7.45 -2.37
C ALA A 28 11.46 -8.04 -1.54
N LEU A 29 11.26 -8.24 -0.24
CA LEU A 29 12.25 -8.84 0.66
C LEU A 29 12.54 -10.30 0.32
N GLN A 30 11.53 -11.09 -0.06
CA GLN A 30 11.74 -12.48 -0.51
C GLN A 30 12.52 -12.55 -1.83
N MET A 31 12.30 -11.59 -2.73
CA MET A 31 13.11 -11.49 -3.94
C MET A 31 14.56 -11.18 -3.62
N LYS A 32 14.80 -10.22 -2.72
CA LYS A 32 16.16 -9.90 -2.26
C LYS A 32 16.86 -11.12 -1.63
N ASP A 33 16.14 -11.90 -0.81
CA ASP A 33 16.68 -13.11 -0.19
C ASP A 33 17.07 -14.19 -1.22
N LYS A 34 16.33 -14.27 -2.34
CA LYS A 34 16.58 -15.28 -3.39
C LYS A 34 17.68 -14.89 -4.37
N MET A 35 17.75 -13.61 -4.72
CA MET A 35 18.63 -13.11 -5.77
C MET A 35 19.93 -12.48 -5.24
N SER A 36 20.13 -12.52 -3.90
CA SER A 36 21.28 -11.95 -3.19
C SER A 36 21.58 -10.47 -3.52
N ASP A 37 22.81 -10.07 -3.63
CA ASP A 37 23.28 -8.67 -3.51
C ASP A 37 22.84 -7.68 -4.60
N ASP A 38 22.10 -8.11 -5.63
CA ASP A 38 21.74 -7.27 -6.77
C ASP A 38 20.40 -6.51 -6.61
N ILE A 39 19.64 -6.75 -5.53
CA ILE A 39 18.37 -6.08 -5.32
C ILE A 39 18.49 -5.00 -4.26
N HIS A 40 18.20 -3.76 -4.68
CA HIS A 40 18.11 -2.60 -3.81
C HIS A 40 16.65 -2.18 -3.62
N ILE A 41 16.20 -2.13 -2.37
CA ILE A 41 14.81 -1.81 -2.01
C ILE A 41 14.75 -0.42 -1.40
N THR A 42 13.95 0.46 -2.00
CA THR A 42 13.63 1.77 -1.44
C THR A 42 12.14 1.80 -1.06
N THR A 43 11.84 2.13 0.19
CA THR A 43 10.46 2.43 0.60
C THR A 43 10.19 3.93 0.50
N LEU A 44 9.03 4.27 -0.04
CA LEU A 44 8.55 5.64 -0.18
C LEU A 44 7.19 5.78 0.50
N SER A 45 7.05 6.79 1.34
CA SER A 45 5.77 7.18 1.92
C SER A 45 5.54 8.68 1.84
N MET A 46 4.28 9.06 1.70
CA MET A 46 3.82 10.45 1.79
C MET A 46 3.00 10.59 3.09
N GLY A 47 3.47 11.41 4.00
CA GLY A 47 2.82 11.52 5.31
C GLY A 47 3.42 12.60 6.21
N ASN A 48 3.00 12.58 7.47
CA ASN A 48 3.52 13.46 8.52
C ASN A 48 4.77 12.87 9.20
N ASP A 49 5.29 13.55 10.22
CA ASP A 49 6.48 13.13 10.94
C ASP A 49 6.38 11.72 11.56
N LYS A 50 5.21 11.29 12.00
CA LYS A 50 5.01 9.94 12.56
C LYS A 50 5.12 8.83 11.50
N THR A 51 4.98 9.15 10.24
CA THR A 51 5.24 8.22 9.14
C THR A 51 6.70 7.75 9.11
N GLU A 52 7.60 8.52 9.73
CA GLU A 52 9.00 8.11 9.88
C GLU A 52 9.14 6.82 10.69
N GLU A 53 8.31 6.59 11.70
CA GLU A 53 8.33 5.36 12.50
C GLU A 53 8.05 4.13 11.63
N ILE A 54 7.06 4.24 10.73
CA ILE A 54 6.71 3.17 9.78
C ILE A 54 7.85 2.91 8.79
N LEU A 55 8.48 3.96 8.28
CA LEU A 55 9.62 3.82 7.39
C LEU A 55 10.82 3.21 8.11
N ARG A 56 11.00 3.50 9.39
CA ARG A 56 12.04 2.89 10.23
C ARG A 56 11.78 1.40 10.47
N GLU A 57 10.51 0.99 10.60
CA GLU A 57 10.15 -0.43 10.63
C GLU A 57 10.55 -1.13 9.33
N SER A 58 10.30 -0.51 8.17
CA SER A 58 10.69 -1.09 6.89
C SER A 58 12.21 -1.30 6.77
N LEU A 59 13.00 -0.32 7.25
CA LEU A 59 14.47 -0.46 7.34
C LEU A 59 14.88 -1.60 8.27
N ALA A 60 14.18 -1.78 9.40
CA ALA A 60 14.45 -2.86 10.35
C ALA A 60 14.14 -4.26 9.76
N LEU A 61 13.28 -4.33 8.76
CA LEU A 61 12.94 -5.55 8.01
C LEU A 61 13.96 -5.89 6.91
N GLY A 62 14.87 -4.97 6.54
CA GLY A 62 15.93 -5.21 5.58
C GLY A 62 15.85 -4.40 4.29
N VAL A 63 15.06 -3.33 4.29
CA VAL A 63 15.04 -2.32 3.23
C VAL A 63 16.34 -1.50 3.27
N ASP A 64 16.85 -1.08 2.11
CA ASP A 64 18.13 -0.40 1.98
C ASP A 64 18.02 1.12 2.14
N ARG A 65 16.89 1.70 1.74
CA ARG A 65 16.64 3.13 1.77
C ARG A 65 15.18 3.43 2.09
N ALA A 66 14.94 4.48 2.84
CA ALA A 66 13.59 4.96 3.13
C ALA A 66 13.49 6.46 2.81
N VAL A 67 12.37 6.85 2.18
CA VAL A 67 12.10 8.22 1.73
C VAL A 67 10.74 8.65 2.26
N LEU A 68 10.69 9.78 2.90
CA LEU A 68 9.48 10.42 3.39
C LEU A 68 9.23 11.74 2.63
N LEU A 69 8.13 11.82 1.90
CA LEU A 69 7.61 13.10 1.46
C LEU A 69 6.74 13.68 2.58
N ASN A 70 7.24 14.71 3.25
CA ASN A 70 6.56 15.38 4.34
C ASN A 70 6.34 16.85 3.98
N ASP A 71 5.10 17.19 3.60
CA ASP A 71 4.69 18.53 3.26
C ASP A 71 3.20 18.72 3.53
N GLU A 72 2.84 19.74 4.30
CA GLU A 72 1.43 20.02 4.62
C GLU A 72 0.58 20.33 3.38
N ARG A 73 1.19 20.80 2.29
CA ARG A 73 0.51 21.11 1.03
C ARG A 73 -0.06 19.88 0.32
N VAL A 74 0.43 18.66 0.62
CA VAL A 74 -0.14 17.41 0.06
C VAL A 74 -1.40 16.98 0.77
N ARG A 75 -1.75 17.61 1.89
CA ARG A 75 -2.87 17.21 2.71
C ARG A 75 -4.20 17.35 1.98
N GLY A 76 -5.06 16.35 2.13
CA GLY A 76 -6.37 16.34 1.45
C GLY A 76 -6.32 15.93 -0.01
N SER A 77 -5.17 15.51 -0.53
CA SER A 77 -5.06 14.92 -1.87
C SER A 77 -6.00 13.73 -2.03
N ASP A 78 -6.71 13.68 -3.15
CA ASP A 78 -7.40 12.48 -3.60
C ASP A 78 -6.41 11.49 -4.26
N THR A 79 -6.91 10.40 -4.81
CA THR A 79 -6.08 9.39 -5.48
C THR A 79 -5.31 9.93 -6.68
N THR A 80 -5.89 10.90 -7.39
CA THR A 80 -5.26 11.53 -8.57
C THR A 80 -4.07 12.41 -8.15
N ALA A 81 -4.30 13.30 -7.19
CA ALA A 81 -3.27 14.19 -6.67
C ALA A 81 -2.17 13.38 -5.95
N THR A 82 -2.54 12.35 -5.19
CA THR A 82 -1.60 11.44 -4.54
C THR A 82 -0.70 10.73 -5.55
N ALA A 83 -1.27 10.13 -6.60
CA ALA A 83 -0.51 9.41 -7.61
C ALA A 83 0.42 10.35 -8.40
N TYR A 84 -0.05 11.57 -8.72
CA TYR A 84 0.76 12.58 -9.39
C TYR A 84 1.98 12.99 -8.54
N THR A 85 1.75 13.26 -7.26
CA THR A 85 2.81 13.65 -6.32
C THR A 85 3.83 12.53 -6.13
N LEU A 86 3.37 11.29 -5.92
CA LEU A 86 4.25 10.13 -5.80
C LEU A 86 5.06 9.88 -7.07
N ALA A 87 4.47 10.09 -8.26
CA ALA A 87 5.20 9.99 -9.52
C ALA A 87 6.32 11.01 -9.63
N ALA A 88 6.10 12.25 -9.16
CA ALA A 88 7.15 13.28 -9.13
C ALA A 88 8.29 12.88 -8.17
N VAL A 89 7.97 12.35 -6.98
CA VAL A 89 8.99 11.84 -6.05
C VAL A 89 9.78 10.71 -6.71
N ILE A 90 9.11 9.71 -7.28
CA ILE A 90 9.79 8.56 -7.89
C ILE A 90 10.74 9.02 -8.99
N LYS A 91 10.33 9.97 -9.85
CA LYS A 91 11.19 10.54 -10.89
C LYS A 91 12.42 11.26 -10.32
N SER A 92 12.31 11.91 -9.16
CA SER A 92 13.44 12.57 -8.50
C SER A 92 14.44 11.61 -7.86
N LEU A 93 14.01 10.38 -7.55
CA LEU A 93 14.87 9.38 -6.91
C LEU A 93 15.82 8.66 -7.88
N GLY A 94 15.63 8.83 -9.19
CA GLY A 94 16.45 8.21 -10.24
C GLY A 94 15.85 6.95 -10.83
N ASP A 95 16.71 6.08 -11.36
CA ASP A 95 16.29 4.88 -12.08
C ASP A 95 15.83 3.76 -11.14
N PHE A 96 14.85 3.00 -11.60
CA PHE A 96 14.32 1.82 -10.93
C PHE A 96 13.81 0.81 -11.99
N ASP A 97 13.73 -0.46 -11.59
CA ASP A 97 13.19 -1.53 -12.44
C ASP A 97 11.71 -1.80 -12.19
N VAL A 98 11.29 -1.70 -10.92
CA VAL A 98 9.93 -1.99 -10.51
C VAL A 98 9.48 -1.00 -9.43
N VAL A 99 8.30 -0.45 -9.62
CA VAL A 99 7.55 0.20 -8.53
C VAL A 99 6.51 -0.79 -8.04
N LEU A 100 6.66 -1.22 -6.79
CA LEU A 100 5.75 -2.17 -6.17
C LEU A 100 4.79 -1.44 -5.24
N THR A 101 3.49 -1.66 -5.40
CA THR A 101 2.45 -1.04 -4.57
C THR A 101 1.59 -2.10 -3.90
N GLY A 102 1.02 -1.77 -2.75
CA GLY A 102 -0.12 -2.50 -2.21
C GLY A 102 -1.30 -2.48 -3.18
N HIS A 103 -2.26 -3.37 -2.99
CA HIS A 103 -3.46 -3.42 -3.83
C HIS A 103 -4.36 -2.19 -3.59
N ALA A 104 -4.57 -1.82 -2.34
CA ALA A 104 -5.39 -0.67 -1.95
C ALA A 104 -5.02 -0.17 -0.55
N SER A 105 -5.22 1.13 -0.29
CA SER A 105 -5.08 1.70 1.05
C SER A 105 -6.20 1.22 1.98
N MET A 106 -5.97 1.28 3.29
CA MET A 106 -7.00 0.95 4.28
C MET A 106 -8.12 1.99 4.34
N ASP A 107 -7.83 3.24 4.05
CA ASP A 107 -8.78 4.35 4.12
C ASP A 107 -9.82 4.33 2.99
N GLY A 108 -9.40 4.74 1.80
CA GLY A 108 -10.30 4.87 0.65
C GLY A 108 -10.58 3.56 -0.06
N ARG A 109 -9.69 2.58 0.02
CA ARG A 109 -9.76 1.24 -0.61
C ARG A 109 -10.09 1.26 -2.11
N THR A 110 -9.75 2.32 -2.80
CA THR A 110 -10.10 2.51 -4.21
C THR A 110 -9.27 1.63 -5.14
N GLY A 111 -8.04 1.28 -4.77
CA GLY A 111 -7.08 0.59 -5.63
C GLY A 111 -6.62 1.42 -6.83
N HIS A 112 -6.89 2.73 -6.85
CA HIS A 112 -6.63 3.58 -8.01
C HIS A 112 -5.22 4.17 -8.05
N VAL A 113 -4.53 4.27 -6.93
CA VAL A 113 -3.20 4.92 -6.88
C VAL A 113 -2.19 4.17 -7.76
N GLY A 114 -2.13 2.85 -7.69
CA GLY A 114 -1.21 2.04 -8.51
C GLY A 114 -1.33 2.29 -10.02
N PRO A 115 -2.51 2.08 -10.64
CA PRO A 115 -2.69 2.33 -12.07
C PRO A 115 -2.53 3.81 -12.47
N MET A 116 -2.95 4.77 -11.63
CA MET A 116 -2.73 6.19 -11.90
C MET A 116 -1.25 6.57 -11.82
N LEU A 117 -0.53 5.98 -10.88
CA LEU A 117 0.92 6.15 -10.76
C LEU A 117 1.64 5.66 -12.02
N ALA A 118 1.26 4.49 -12.53
CA ALA A 118 1.80 3.95 -13.76
C ALA A 118 1.57 4.89 -14.94
N GLU A 119 0.38 5.46 -15.07
CA GLU A 119 0.05 6.43 -16.12
C GLU A 119 0.93 7.70 -16.02
N TYR A 120 1.10 8.25 -14.80
CA TYR A 120 1.96 9.44 -14.61
C TYR A 120 3.45 9.16 -14.82
N LEU A 121 3.89 7.92 -14.61
CA LEU A 121 5.24 7.49 -14.91
C LEU A 121 5.43 7.12 -16.40
N GLY A 122 4.34 6.89 -17.14
CA GLY A 122 4.37 6.39 -18.51
C GLY A 122 4.80 4.92 -18.61
N LEU A 123 4.44 4.11 -17.59
CA LEU A 123 4.89 2.74 -17.43
C LEU A 123 3.75 1.73 -17.54
N PRO A 124 4.04 0.50 -17.98
CA PRO A 124 3.06 -0.58 -17.93
C PRO A 124 2.68 -0.94 -16.49
N TYR A 125 1.43 -1.39 -16.31
CA TYR A 125 0.86 -1.75 -15.02
C TYR A 125 0.28 -3.16 -15.01
N LEU A 126 0.60 -3.93 -13.98
CA LEU A 126 -0.04 -5.22 -13.69
C LEU A 126 -0.50 -5.28 -12.23
N THR A 127 -1.67 -5.89 -12.02
CA THR A 127 -2.25 -6.14 -10.69
C THR A 127 -2.37 -7.64 -10.40
N ASN A 128 -2.66 -7.97 -9.14
CA ASN A 128 -2.72 -9.35 -8.63
C ASN A 128 -1.39 -10.10 -8.81
N VAL A 129 -0.28 -9.39 -8.67
CA VAL A 129 1.05 -9.97 -8.82
C VAL A 129 1.36 -10.83 -7.60
N SER A 130 1.68 -12.09 -7.84
CA SER A 130 2.11 -13.04 -6.82
C SER A 130 3.60 -13.30 -6.82
N TRP A 131 4.28 -13.07 -7.96
CA TRP A 131 5.73 -13.21 -8.11
C TRP A 131 6.21 -12.47 -9.35
N PHE A 132 7.48 -12.09 -9.40
CA PHE A 132 8.12 -11.58 -10.61
C PHE A 132 9.62 -11.86 -10.59
N GLU A 133 10.24 -11.92 -11.74
CA GLU A 133 11.69 -12.07 -11.92
C GLU A 133 12.14 -11.16 -13.05
N LYS A 134 13.38 -10.67 -12.98
CA LYS A 134 13.99 -9.88 -14.04
C LYS A 134 15.19 -10.65 -14.58
N ASP A 135 15.26 -10.83 -15.90
CA ASP A 135 16.41 -11.42 -16.57
C ASP A 135 17.50 -10.35 -16.88
N ASP A 136 18.67 -10.85 -17.30
CA ASP A 136 19.83 -10.00 -17.64
C ASP A 136 19.56 -9.04 -18.82
N SER A 137 18.53 -9.29 -19.60
CA SER A 137 18.12 -8.43 -20.72
C SER A 137 17.18 -7.29 -20.28
N GLY A 138 16.82 -7.23 -18.99
CA GLY A 138 15.88 -6.26 -18.44
C GLY A 138 14.40 -6.62 -18.69
N ARG A 139 14.08 -7.87 -19.02
CA ARG A 139 12.70 -8.35 -19.16
C ARG A 139 12.20 -8.84 -17.83
N LEU A 140 10.97 -8.49 -17.53
CA LEU A 140 10.24 -8.96 -16.36
C LEU A 140 9.32 -10.10 -16.75
N SER A 141 9.45 -11.23 -16.05
CA SER A 141 8.46 -12.32 -16.06
C SER A 141 7.60 -12.21 -14.82
N VAL A 142 6.34 -11.82 -14.98
CA VAL A 142 5.42 -11.48 -13.88
C VAL A 142 4.33 -12.53 -13.79
N THR A 143 4.21 -13.19 -12.65
CA THR A 143 3.14 -14.16 -12.36
C THR A 143 1.99 -13.45 -11.63
N LYS A 144 0.83 -13.51 -12.22
CA LYS A 144 -0.46 -13.06 -11.65
C LYS A 144 -1.23 -14.26 -11.14
N ASP A 145 -1.84 -14.11 -9.99
CA ASP A 145 -2.77 -15.10 -9.44
C ASP A 145 -4.21 -14.58 -9.57
N LEU A 146 -5.00 -15.25 -10.38
CA LEU A 146 -6.41 -14.93 -10.65
C LEU A 146 -7.37 -15.87 -9.88
N GLY A 147 -6.85 -16.57 -8.88
CA GLY A 147 -7.56 -17.51 -8.02
C GLY A 147 -7.57 -18.93 -8.61
N GLN A 148 -8.17 -19.14 -9.77
CA GLN A 148 -8.23 -20.46 -10.44
C GLN A 148 -7.10 -20.67 -11.46
N VAL A 149 -6.47 -19.59 -11.90
CA VAL A 149 -5.44 -19.61 -12.95
C VAL A 149 -4.27 -18.74 -12.54
N LEU A 150 -3.06 -19.27 -12.72
CA LEU A 150 -1.83 -18.49 -12.71
C LEU A 150 -1.52 -18.06 -14.14
N GLN A 151 -1.32 -16.76 -14.33
CA GLN A 151 -0.97 -16.18 -15.62
C GLN A 151 0.43 -15.58 -15.55
N THR A 152 1.33 -16.00 -16.43
CA THR A 152 2.64 -15.37 -16.57
C THR A 152 2.60 -14.37 -17.71
N VAL A 153 3.05 -13.16 -17.46
CA VAL A 153 3.13 -12.06 -18.43
C VAL A 153 4.57 -11.61 -18.54
N GLU A 154 5.08 -11.55 -19.76
CA GLU A 154 6.40 -10.96 -20.01
C GLU A 154 6.27 -9.50 -20.45
N MET A 155 7.10 -8.63 -19.86
CA MET A 155 7.12 -7.20 -20.15
C MET A 155 8.54 -6.65 -20.00
N LYS A 156 8.75 -5.41 -20.45
CA LYS A 156 10.03 -4.72 -20.24
C LYS A 156 9.98 -3.94 -18.93
N ALA A 157 11.10 -3.92 -18.20
CA ALA A 157 11.33 -2.95 -17.13
C ALA A 157 11.58 -1.55 -17.73
N PRO A 158 11.26 -0.45 -17.01
CA PRO A 158 10.58 -0.45 -15.71
C PRO A 158 9.06 -0.67 -15.80
N ALA A 159 8.47 -1.11 -14.70
CA ALA A 159 7.03 -1.37 -14.60
C ALA A 159 6.47 -1.03 -13.22
N VAL A 160 5.16 -0.76 -13.14
CA VAL A 160 4.43 -0.64 -11.89
C VAL A 160 3.63 -1.93 -11.65
N LEU A 161 3.84 -2.55 -10.50
CA LEU A 161 3.21 -3.81 -10.12
C LEU A 161 2.41 -3.62 -8.84
N SER A 162 1.19 -4.13 -8.79
CA SER A 162 0.40 -4.17 -7.57
C SER A 162 0.23 -5.62 -7.12
N ASN A 163 0.58 -5.89 -5.88
CA ASN A 163 0.61 -7.24 -5.35
C ASN A 163 -0.77 -7.87 -5.17
N LEU A 164 -0.79 -9.19 -5.06
CA LEU A 164 -1.97 -9.96 -4.68
C LEU A 164 -2.24 -9.80 -3.19
N LYS A 165 -3.51 -9.63 -2.82
CA LYS A 165 -3.94 -9.54 -1.41
C LYS A 165 -3.65 -10.83 -0.65
N HIS A 166 -3.23 -10.68 0.61
CA HIS A 166 -3.09 -11.78 1.58
C HIS A 166 -2.21 -12.96 1.12
N LYS A 167 -1.31 -12.73 0.18
CA LYS A 167 -0.40 -13.77 -0.32
C LYS A 167 0.76 -14.01 0.65
N TYR A 168 1.28 -12.92 1.21
CA TYR A 168 2.46 -12.95 2.07
C TYR A 168 2.14 -12.42 3.47
N SER A 169 2.76 -13.00 4.47
CA SER A 169 2.80 -12.47 5.83
C SER A 169 4.13 -11.78 6.04
N LEU A 170 4.10 -10.53 6.47
CA LEU A 170 5.32 -9.77 6.73
C LEU A 170 6.15 -10.48 7.80
N ARG A 171 7.45 -10.61 7.56
CA ARG A 171 8.41 -11.18 8.50
C ARG A 171 8.50 -10.36 9.78
N VAL A 172 9.04 -10.95 10.83
CA VAL A 172 9.27 -10.27 12.11
C VAL A 172 10.64 -9.58 12.08
N MET A 173 10.69 -8.34 12.59
CA MET A 173 11.93 -7.60 12.73
C MET A 173 12.89 -8.30 13.72
N SER A 174 14.14 -8.45 13.32
CA SER A 174 15.18 -8.95 14.23
C SER A 174 15.72 -7.82 15.13
N ILE A 175 16.24 -8.16 16.30
CA ILE A 175 16.89 -7.17 17.19
C ILE A 175 18.08 -6.51 16.47
N ALA A 176 18.81 -7.25 15.65
CA ALA A 176 19.91 -6.71 14.85
C ALA A 176 19.41 -5.71 13.80
N GLY A 177 18.31 -6.04 13.10
CA GLY A 177 17.67 -5.16 12.14
C GLY A 177 17.17 -3.86 12.78
N ILE A 178 16.49 -3.94 13.93
CA ILE A 178 16.04 -2.75 14.68
C ILE A 178 17.25 -1.86 15.05
N ARG A 179 18.33 -2.43 15.56
CA ARG A 179 19.55 -1.66 15.90
C ARG A 179 20.21 -1.02 14.67
N ALA A 180 20.20 -1.69 13.55
CA ALA A 180 20.73 -1.16 12.29
C ALA A 180 19.85 0.01 11.79
N ALA A 181 18.55 -0.19 11.75
CA ALA A 181 17.58 0.82 11.31
C ALA A 181 17.64 2.12 12.14
N MET A 182 17.91 2.04 13.44
CA MET A 182 18.08 3.22 14.31
C MET A 182 19.26 4.12 13.90
N LYS A 183 20.23 3.59 13.15
CA LYS A 183 21.43 4.33 12.68
C LYS A 183 21.29 4.80 11.23
N MET A 184 20.30 4.32 10.51
CA MET A 184 20.05 4.68 9.11
C MET A 184 19.31 6.02 9.05
N ASN A 185 19.67 6.82 8.08
CA ASN A 185 18.92 8.04 7.77
C ASN A 185 17.67 7.70 6.98
N ILE A 186 16.64 8.50 7.18
CA ILE A 186 15.44 8.53 6.34
C ILE A 186 15.53 9.83 5.55
N ASP A 187 15.51 9.71 4.21
CA ASP A 187 15.56 10.88 3.35
C ASP A 187 14.22 11.62 3.45
N ARG A 188 14.28 12.91 3.78
CA ARG A 188 13.08 13.75 3.86
C ARG A 188 13.04 14.67 2.65
N LEU A 189 11.90 14.66 1.97
CA LEU A 189 11.60 15.53 0.84
C LEU A 189 10.38 16.40 1.16
N THR A 190 10.37 17.57 0.58
CA THR A 190 9.23 18.48 0.51
C THR A 190 8.82 18.65 -0.95
N LEU A 191 7.71 19.34 -1.21
CA LEU A 191 7.32 19.64 -2.60
C LEU A 191 8.31 20.57 -3.31
N ASP A 192 9.06 21.36 -2.55
CA ASP A 192 10.06 22.30 -3.13
C ASP A 192 11.31 21.58 -3.67
N ASP A 193 11.51 20.31 -3.31
CA ASP A 193 12.57 19.45 -3.81
C ASP A 193 12.21 18.77 -5.14
N LEU A 194 10.98 18.96 -5.63
CA LEU A 194 10.42 18.25 -6.77
C LEU A 194 10.15 19.16 -7.96
N ASP A 195 10.49 18.69 -9.15
CA ASP A 195 10.08 19.31 -10.41
C ASP A 195 8.65 18.87 -10.78
N MET A 196 7.65 19.63 -10.31
CA MET A 196 6.25 19.31 -10.52
C MET A 196 5.35 20.55 -10.55
N ASP A 197 4.19 20.40 -11.16
CA ASP A 197 3.13 21.42 -11.11
C ASP A 197 2.39 21.39 -9.77
N MET A 198 2.66 22.37 -8.92
CA MET A 198 2.08 22.50 -7.58
C MET A 198 0.54 22.62 -7.59
N SER A 199 -0.06 23.05 -8.69
CA SER A 199 -1.52 23.14 -8.82
C SER A 199 -2.21 21.78 -8.91
N ARG A 200 -1.44 20.70 -9.07
CA ARG A 200 -1.94 19.32 -9.25
C ARG A 200 -1.81 18.46 -8.00
N THR A 201 -1.44 19.04 -6.86
CA THR A 201 -1.32 18.34 -5.57
C THR A 201 -2.21 18.99 -4.49
N GLY A 202 -2.41 18.29 -3.39
CA GLY A 202 -3.17 18.79 -2.26
C GLY A 202 -4.68 18.82 -2.47
N LEU A 203 -5.36 19.46 -1.52
CA LEU A 203 -6.83 19.53 -1.49
C LEU A 203 -7.43 20.28 -2.68
N ASP A 204 -6.77 21.32 -3.15
CA ASP A 204 -7.28 22.16 -4.25
C ASP A 204 -7.26 21.43 -5.59
N ALA A 205 -6.33 20.51 -5.78
CA ALA A 205 -6.23 19.65 -6.96
C ALA A 205 -7.17 18.44 -6.90
N ALA A 206 -7.71 18.12 -5.73
CA ALA A 206 -8.55 16.94 -5.53
C ALA A 206 -9.86 17.04 -6.34
N LYS A 207 -10.07 16.08 -7.24
CA LYS A 207 -11.29 15.95 -8.06
C LYS A 207 -12.42 15.28 -7.30
N VAL A 208 -12.07 14.46 -6.32
CA VAL A 208 -13.00 13.73 -5.45
C VAL A 208 -12.84 14.27 -4.03
N ARG A 209 -13.96 14.74 -3.46
CA ARG A 209 -13.99 15.27 -2.09
C ARG A 209 -15.03 14.53 -1.27
N VAL A 210 -14.74 14.32 0.01
CA VAL A 210 -15.73 13.78 0.94
C VAL A 210 -16.83 14.81 1.14
N ALA A 211 -18.04 14.49 0.72
CA ALA A 211 -19.19 15.39 0.87
C ALA A 211 -19.76 15.34 2.29
N GLU A 212 -19.87 14.13 2.86
CA GLU A 212 -20.45 13.92 4.19
C GLU A 212 -19.87 12.64 4.81
N ILE A 213 -19.68 12.65 6.12
CA ILE A 213 -19.29 11.47 6.91
C ILE A 213 -20.41 11.20 7.91
N MET A 214 -21.06 10.05 7.77
CA MET A 214 -22.08 9.60 8.68
C MET A 214 -21.55 8.46 9.55
N PRO A 215 -21.82 8.47 10.87
CA PRO A 215 -21.47 7.34 11.70
C PRO A 215 -22.23 6.10 11.24
N SER A 216 -21.52 5.00 11.05
CA SER A 216 -22.16 3.71 10.74
C SER A 216 -23.06 3.32 11.90
N LYS A 217 -24.36 3.19 11.66
CA LYS A 217 -25.27 2.51 12.57
C LYS A 217 -24.99 1.01 12.52
N LYS A 218 -23.86 0.58 13.09
CA LYS A 218 -23.59 -0.84 13.27
C LYS A 218 -24.57 -1.38 14.31
N THR A 219 -25.68 -1.92 13.85
CA THR A 219 -26.40 -2.90 14.65
C THR A 219 -25.48 -4.12 14.71
N ARG A 220 -24.75 -4.29 15.81
CA ARG A 220 -24.04 -5.54 16.06
C ARG A 220 -25.15 -6.58 16.29
N LEU A 221 -25.40 -7.39 15.28
CA LEU A 221 -26.08 -8.66 15.50
C LEU A 221 -25.13 -9.51 16.34
N GLN A 222 -25.41 -9.61 17.63
CA GLN A 222 -24.84 -10.65 18.46
C GLN A 222 -25.60 -11.94 18.14
N ILE A 223 -25.11 -12.71 17.21
CA ILE A 223 -25.53 -14.11 17.04
C ILE A 223 -24.78 -14.89 18.11
N GLN A 224 -25.44 -15.21 19.19
CA GLN A 224 -24.93 -16.12 20.23
C GLN A 224 -25.21 -17.53 19.72
N MET A 225 -24.23 -18.15 19.08
CA MET A 225 -24.34 -19.55 18.66
C MET A 225 -23.93 -20.46 19.83
N PHE A 226 -24.87 -21.22 20.33
CA PHE A 226 -24.62 -22.30 21.29
C PHE A 226 -24.42 -23.60 20.51
N PHE A 227 -23.17 -23.92 20.15
CA PHE A 227 -22.84 -25.12 19.39
C PHE A 227 -23.27 -26.43 20.06
N ASP A 228 -23.39 -26.44 21.37
CA ASP A 228 -23.83 -27.63 22.17
C ASP A 228 -25.31 -28.00 21.99
N GLN A 229 -26.11 -27.17 21.34
CA GLN A 229 -27.54 -27.42 21.11
C GLN A 229 -27.87 -28.00 19.73
N TYR A 230 -26.89 -28.02 18.81
CA TYR A 230 -27.09 -28.52 17.48
C TYR A 230 -26.45 -29.90 17.31
N LYS A 231 -27.27 -30.89 16.99
CA LYS A 231 -26.77 -32.22 16.58
C LYS A 231 -26.11 -32.09 15.23
N ASP A 232 -25.07 -32.88 15.00
CA ASP A 232 -24.33 -32.91 13.76
C ASP A 232 -25.24 -32.89 12.53
N GLY A 233 -25.15 -31.83 11.73
CA GLY A 233 -25.84 -31.68 10.46
C GLY A 233 -27.17 -30.91 10.47
N ASP A 234 -27.69 -30.48 11.63
CA ASP A 234 -28.91 -29.66 11.69
C ASP A 234 -28.57 -28.16 11.66
N PHE A 235 -28.60 -27.55 10.49
CA PHE A 235 -28.38 -26.11 10.26
C PHE A 235 -29.68 -25.30 10.18
N ASP A 236 -30.85 -25.92 10.21
CA ASP A 236 -32.15 -25.26 10.05
C ASP A 236 -32.42 -24.16 11.08
N PRO A 237 -32.08 -24.33 12.39
CA PRO A 237 -32.23 -23.24 13.37
C PRO A 237 -31.39 -22.01 13.03
N ILE A 238 -30.17 -22.18 12.48
CA ILE A 238 -29.30 -21.09 12.08
C ILE A 238 -29.87 -20.37 10.87
N LEU A 239 -30.34 -21.12 9.88
CA LEU A 239 -30.96 -20.57 8.66
C LEU A 239 -32.24 -19.79 8.99
N ASN A 240 -33.04 -20.26 9.92
CA ASN A 240 -34.25 -19.58 10.39
C ASN A 240 -33.93 -18.24 11.09
N GLU A 241 -32.87 -18.17 11.89
CA GLU A 241 -32.44 -16.92 12.51
C GLU A 241 -31.89 -15.93 11.46
N ILE A 242 -31.13 -16.40 10.48
CA ILE A 242 -30.62 -15.55 9.37
C ILE A 242 -31.78 -14.98 8.54
N GLN A 243 -32.86 -15.75 8.30
CA GLN A 243 -34.02 -15.28 7.54
C GLN A 243 -34.85 -14.22 8.25
N LYS A 244 -34.79 -14.12 9.58
CA LYS A 244 -35.46 -13.06 10.37
C LYS A 244 -34.75 -11.71 10.27
N ILE A 245 -33.56 -11.65 9.65
CA ILE A 245 -32.69 -10.47 9.56
C ILE A 245 -32.97 -9.63 8.29
N LYS A 246 -33.99 -9.98 7.51
CA LYS A 246 -34.39 -9.23 6.30
C LYS A 246 -35.22 -8.00 6.63
#